data_dc07ba1e372600d8103e583558b1d0d2
#
_entry.id   dc07ba1e372600d8103e583558b1d0d2
#
_cell.length_a   1.000
_cell.length_b   1.000
_cell.length_c   1.000
_cell.angle_alpha   90.00
_cell.angle_beta   90.00
_cell.angle_gamma   90.00
#
_symmetry.space_group_name_H-M   'P 1'
#
loop_
_entity.id
_entity.type
_entity.pdbx_description
1 polymer ?
#
loop_
_entity_poly.entity_id
_entity_poly.type
_entity_poly.pdbx_seq_one_letter_code
_entity_poly.pdbx_strand_id
1 'polypeptide(L)'
;KYNEGMLVGEWVKLPTTEEEMQKVFERIGIGKQDDFGQPYEEWFITDYECPIYGVQKMLGEYESLDKLNYLAALIDELSLSDQEKLVAIMEAGCDEVSDIDDLINLTFNLDCYDIMPGINDESDLGYYYAHEAGIYSEKDLGPLANYIDYERYGRDIAMDEQGRFTDEGYVRVASERWDRQFNGELDDIPDEYRITGSGE
;
A
#
# COMPACT_ATOMS: atom_id res chain seq x y z
N LYS A 1 7.09 -8.50 30.93
CA LYS A 1 6.88 -7.13 31.51
C LYS A 1 5.43 -6.67 31.46
N TYR A 2 4.64 -7.12 30.47
CA TYR A 2 3.20 -6.80 30.39
C TYR A 2 2.45 -7.20 31.68
N ASN A 3 2.72 -8.40 32.19
CA ASN A 3 2.11 -8.91 33.44
C ASN A 3 2.58 -8.17 34.70
N GLU A 4 3.67 -7.42 34.62
CA GLU A 4 4.23 -6.59 35.69
C GLU A 4 3.79 -5.13 35.62
N GLY A 5 2.96 -4.78 34.59
CA GLY A 5 2.46 -3.43 34.35
C GLY A 5 3.49 -2.44 33.79
N MET A 6 4.63 -2.94 33.30
CA MET A 6 5.66 -2.13 32.64
C MET A 6 5.72 -2.45 31.14
N LEU A 7 5.11 -1.59 30.33
CA LEU A 7 5.32 -1.60 28.88
C LEU A 7 6.58 -0.80 28.57
N VAL A 8 7.52 -1.44 27.89
CA VAL A 8 8.71 -0.79 27.32
C VAL A 8 8.64 -0.95 25.82
N GLY A 9 8.62 0.13 25.09
CA GLY A 9 8.56 0.14 23.65
C GLY A 9 9.47 1.20 23.05
N GLU A 10 9.78 1.06 21.78
CA GLU A 10 10.62 1.97 21.00
C GLU A 10 10.07 2.06 19.58
N TRP A 11 10.10 3.25 18.99
CA TRP A 11 9.82 3.44 17.57
C TRP A 11 11.00 2.98 16.73
N VAL A 12 10.71 2.16 15.73
CA VAL A 12 11.71 1.67 14.77
C VAL A 12 11.34 2.18 13.38
N LYS A 13 12.30 2.85 12.74
CA LYS A 13 12.14 3.24 11.33
C LYS A 13 12.50 2.05 10.44
N LEU A 14 11.59 1.68 9.53
CA LEU A 14 11.82 0.69 8.50
C LEU A 14 12.06 1.37 7.14
N PRO A 15 12.86 0.79 6.22
CA PRO A 15 13.62 -0.44 6.44
C PRO A 15 14.82 -0.24 7.38
N THR A 16 15.17 -1.32 8.08
CA THR A 16 16.32 -1.38 9.01
C THR A 16 17.13 -2.65 8.78
N THR A 17 18.22 -2.82 9.51
CA THR A 17 19.06 -4.02 9.45
C THR A 17 18.81 -4.94 10.64
N GLU A 18 19.16 -6.22 10.50
CA GLU A 18 19.12 -7.20 11.59
C GLU A 18 19.90 -6.70 12.81
N GLU A 19 21.13 -6.15 12.61
CA GLU A 19 21.96 -5.65 13.70
C GLU A 19 21.27 -4.52 14.51
N GLU A 20 20.61 -3.59 13.81
CA GLU A 20 19.89 -2.50 14.48
C GLU A 20 18.64 -3.02 15.19
N MET A 21 17.93 -3.98 14.60
CA MET A 21 16.77 -4.59 15.23
C MET A 21 17.13 -5.38 16.48
N GLN A 22 18.25 -6.10 16.49
CA GLN A 22 18.77 -6.78 17.68
C GLN A 22 19.07 -5.78 18.81
N LYS A 23 19.65 -4.62 18.50
CA LYS A 23 19.86 -3.56 19.49
C LYS A 23 18.54 -3.01 20.07
N VAL A 24 17.48 -2.93 19.23
CA VAL A 24 16.14 -2.55 19.70
C VAL A 24 15.62 -3.59 20.66
N PHE A 25 15.66 -4.87 20.31
CA PHE A 25 15.25 -5.97 21.21
C PHE A 25 15.98 -5.95 22.54
N GLU A 26 17.29 -5.73 22.54
CA GLU A 26 18.08 -5.59 23.78
C GLU A 26 17.61 -4.39 24.63
N ARG A 27 17.32 -3.23 24.00
CA ARG A 27 16.87 -2.03 24.70
C ARG A 27 15.50 -2.21 25.34
N ILE A 28 14.55 -2.81 24.61
CA ILE A 28 13.20 -3.10 25.15
C ILE A 28 13.17 -4.30 26.09
N GLY A 29 14.29 -5.06 26.15
CA GLY A 29 14.50 -6.13 27.13
C GLY A 29 14.07 -7.52 26.67
N ILE A 30 13.89 -7.76 25.38
CA ILE A 30 13.70 -9.10 24.82
C ILE A 30 14.97 -9.93 25.10
N GLY A 31 14.79 -11.20 25.50
CA GLY A 31 15.87 -12.11 25.90
C GLY A 31 16.42 -11.89 27.32
N LYS A 32 16.02 -10.81 28.02
CA LYS A 32 16.32 -10.64 29.45
C LYS A 32 15.36 -11.49 30.29
N GLN A 33 15.80 -11.85 31.48
CA GLN A 33 14.98 -12.65 32.42
C GLN A 33 14.27 -11.75 33.43
N ASP A 34 13.10 -12.19 33.85
CA ASP A 34 12.37 -11.63 35.00
C ASP A 34 13.02 -12.03 36.34
N ASP A 35 12.45 -11.57 37.45
CA ASP A 35 12.91 -11.89 38.80
C ASP A 35 12.81 -13.39 39.13
N PHE A 36 12.11 -14.19 38.33
CA PHE A 36 11.92 -15.62 38.47
C PHE A 36 12.77 -16.43 37.49
N GLY A 37 13.60 -15.76 36.64
CA GLY A 37 14.47 -16.39 35.69
C GLY A 37 13.77 -16.81 34.39
N GLN A 38 12.55 -16.31 34.12
CA GLN A 38 11.86 -16.55 32.86
C GLN A 38 12.25 -15.48 31.85
N PRO A 39 12.62 -15.86 30.62
CA PRO A 39 12.98 -14.90 29.58
C PRO A 39 11.76 -14.12 29.10
N TYR A 40 11.98 -12.85 28.75
CA TYR A 40 11.02 -12.05 28.02
C TYR A 40 11.18 -12.37 26.53
N GLU A 41 10.25 -13.14 25.97
CA GLU A 41 10.31 -13.60 24.57
C GLU A 41 9.20 -12.99 23.72
N GLU A 42 8.16 -12.45 24.34
CA GLU A 42 7.00 -11.92 23.64
C GLU A 42 7.15 -10.41 23.40
N TRP A 43 6.83 -10.02 22.19
CA TRP A 43 6.71 -8.62 21.76
C TRP A 43 5.47 -8.47 20.86
N PHE A 44 4.98 -7.25 20.73
CA PHE A 44 3.90 -6.90 19.83
C PHE A 44 4.04 -5.45 19.37
N ILE A 45 3.40 -5.13 18.25
CA ILE A 45 3.43 -3.79 17.68
C ILE A 45 2.26 -3.01 18.26
N THR A 46 2.55 -1.86 18.84
CA THR A 46 1.52 -1.02 19.48
C THR A 46 0.92 0.00 18.54
N ASP A 47 1.66 0.44 17.55
CA ASP A 47 1.23 1.46 16.59
C ASP A 47 2.11 1.44 15.32
N TYR A 48 1.57 2.01 14.25
CA TYR A 48 2.22 2.19 12.97
C TYR A 48 2.15 3.64 12.55
N GLU A 49 3.24 4.19 12.02
CA GLU A 49 3.28 5.46 11.32
C GLU A 49 3.68 5.20 9.87
N CYS A 50 2.74 5.36 8.95
CA CYS A 50 2.94 5.16 7.53
C CYS A 50 2.32 6.31 6.74
N PRO A 51 3.05 6.94 5.80
CA PRO A 51 2.53 8.03 4.99
C PRO A 51 1.48 7.56 3.96
N ILE A 52 1.42 6.25 3.68
CA ILE A 52 0.50 5.70 2.68
C ILE A 52 -0.87 5.45 3.32
N TYR A 53 -1.89 6.09 2.77
CA TYR A 53 -3.26 5.96 3.26
C TYR A 53 -3.72 4.51 3.33
N GLY A 54 -4.36 4.14 4.42
CA GLY A 54 -5.01 2.85 4.59
C GLY A 54 -4.11 1.69 4.99
N VAL A 55 -2.79 1.74 4.76
CA VAL A 55 -1.85 0.66 5.11
C VAL A 55 -1.94 0.29 6.58
N GLN A 56 -1.94 1.27 7.49
CA GLN A 56 -2.02 1.03 8.94
C GLN A 56 -3.26 0.22 9.36
N LYS A 57 -4.36 0.30 8.60
CA LYS A 57 -5.61 -0.41 8.92
C LYS A 57 -5.57 -1.89 8.56
N MET A 58 -4.62 -2.28 7.72
CA MET A 58 -4.44 -3.66 7.23
C MET A 58 -3.42 -4.43 8.08
N LEU A 59 -2.62 -3.72 8.89
CA LEU A 59 -1.55 -4.31 9.69
C LEU A 59 -2.02 -4.63 11.10
N GLY A 60 -1.64 -5.81 11.59
CA GLY A 60 -2.01 -6.30 12.92
C GLY A 60 -0.90 -6.09 13.97
N GLU A 61 -1.22 -6.33 15.23
CA GLU A 61 -0.28 -6.23 16.37
C GLU A 61 0.86 -7.25 16.30
N TYR A 62 0.67 -8.34 15.58
CA TYR A 62 1.60 -9.47 15.47
C TYR A 62 2.10 -9.68 14.03
N GLU A 63 2.18 -8.60 13.25
CA GLU A 63 2.75 -8.67 11.90
C GLU A 63 4.21 -9.13 11.93
N SER A 64 4.60 -9.85 10.88
CA SER A 64 6.00 -10.24 10.69
C SER A 64 6.87 -9.00 10.47
N LEU A 65 7.86 -8.80 11.35
CA LEU A 65 8.83 -7.70 11.21
C LEU A 65 9.64 -7.81 9.90
N ASP A 66 9.92 -9.04 9.46
CA ASP A 66 10.63 -9.26 8.20
C ASP A 66 9.79 -8.85 6.99
N LYS A 67 8.49 -9.17 7.00
CA LYS A 67 7.56 -8.71 5.95
C LYS A 67 7.39 -7.20 5.97
N LEU A 68 7.27 -6.59 7.15
CA LEU A 68 7.19 -5.13 7.29
C LEU A 68 8.46 -4.44 6.77
N ASN A 69 9.62 -5.00 7.10
CA ASN A 69 10.90 -4.47 6.65
C ASN A 69 11.06 -4.58 5.14
N TYR A 70 10.66 -5.71 4.59
CA TYR A 70 10.68 -5.94 3.14
C TYR A 70 9.72 -5.01 2.41
N LEU A 71 8.48 -4.87 2.88
CA LEU A 71 7.52 -3.92 2.32
C LEU A 71 8.06 -2.49 2.33
N ALA A 72 8.64 -2.05 3.45
CA ALA A 72 9.23 -0.72 3.56
C ALA A 72 10.39 -0.52 2.57
N ALA A 73 11.24 -1.53 2.38
CA ALA A 73 12.33 -1.49 1.40
C ALA A 73 11.79 -1.39 -0.03
N LEU A 74 10.80 -2.21 -0.40
CA LEU A 74 10.18 -2.14 -1.71
C LEU A 74 9.57 -0.77 -2.00
N ILE A 75 8.90 -0.16 -1.01
CA ILE A 75 8.34 1.18 -1.15
C ILE A 75 9.43 2.24 -1.32
N ASP A 76 10.53 2.15 -0.57
CA ASP A 76 11.66 3.09 -0.69
C ASP A 76 12.37 2.98 -2.06
N GLU A 77 12.34 1.81 -2.70
CA GLU A 77 12.90 1.58 -4.04
C GLU A 77 12.01 2.10 -5.18
N LEU A 78 10.73 2.35 -4.93
CA LEU A 78 9.83 2.90 -5.93
C LEU A 78 10.24 4.32 -6.34
N SER A 79 10.05 4.63 -7.61
CA SER A 79 10.13 6.02 -8.08
C SER A 79 9.07 6.89 -7.38
N LEU A 80 9.29 8.21 -7.33
CA LEU A 80 8.29 9.12 -6.75
C LEU A 80 6.91 8.96 -7.43
N SER A 81 6.90 8.79 -8.75
CA SER A 81 5.67 8.57 -9.50
C SER A 81 4.96 7.26 -9.13
N ASP A 82 5.73 6.19 -8.86
CA ASP A 82 5.17 4.90 -8.45
C ASP A 82 4.68 4.94 -7.00
N GLN A 83 5.35 5.73 -6.13
CA GLN A 83 4.85 5.98 -4.77
C GLN A 83 3.52 6.73 -4.78
N GLU A 84 3.39 7.80 -5.59
CA GLU A 84 2.13 8.52 -5.80
C GLU A 84 1.05 7.58 -6.34
N LYS A 85 1.41 6.71 -7.27
CA LYS A 85 0.53 5.69 -7.82
C LYS A 85 0.06 4.69 -6.76
N LEU A 86 0.97 4.20 -5.92
CA LEU A 86 0.63 3.33 -4.81
C LEU A 86 -0.36 3.99 -3.83
N VAL A 87 -0.12 5.27 -3.49
CA VAL A 87 -1.03 6.05 -2.63
C VAL A 87 -2.42 6.13 -3.25
N ALA A 88 -2.52 6.49 -4.53
CA ALA A 88 -3.78 6.61 -5.23
C ALA A 88 -4.56 5.29 -5.30
N ILE A 89 -3.87 4.16 -5.59
CA ILE A 89 -4.48 2.83 -5.61
C ILE A 89 -5.04 2.47 -4.22
N MET A 90 -4.27 2.72 -3.17
CA MET A 90 -4.69 2.45 -1.80
C MET A 90 -5.87 3.33 -1.36
N GLU A 91 -5.90 4.60 -1.78
CA GLU A 91 -7.02 5.52 -1.54
C GLU A 91 -8.28 5.11 -2.30
N ALA A 92 -8.13 4.66 -3.54
CA ALA A 92 -9.23 4.16 -4.36
C ALA A 92 -9.92 2.92 -3.75
N GLY A 93 -9.18 2.16 -2.92
CA GLY A 93 -9.65 0.91 -2.33
C GLY A 93 -9.50 -0.24 -3.33
N CYS A 94 -8.38 -0.92 -3.27
CA CYS A 94 -8.07 -2.08 -4.10
C CYS A 94 -8.63 -3.35 -3.45
N ASP A 95 -9.56 -4.02 -4.10
CA ASP A 95 -10.20 -5.23 -3.57
C ASP A 95 -9.24 -6.42 -3.47
N GLU A 96 -8.12 -6.40 -4.23
CA GLU A 96 -7.07 -7.41 -4.21
C GLU A 96 -6.13 -7.29 -3.00
N VAL A 97 -6.22 -6.19 -2.24
CA VAL A 97 -5.29 -5.91 -1.12
C VAL A 97 -6.04 -5.98 0.19
N SER A 98 -5.75 -7.01 0.98
CA SER A 98 -6.39 -7.26 2.27
C SER A 98 -5.43 -7.43 3.45
N ASP A 99 -4.16 -7.72 3.19
CA ASP A 99 -3.12 -7.98 4.17
C ASP A 99 -1.73 -7.52 3.70
N ILE A 100 -0.70 -7.77 4.52
CA ILE A 100 0.67 -7.37 4.20
C ILE A 100 1.23 -8.10 2.97
N ASP A 101 0.84 -9.35 2.72
CA ASP A 101 1.32 -10.14 1.58
C ASP A 101 0.77 -9.55 0.27
N ASP A 102 -0.47 -9.12 0.29
CA ASP A 102 -1.10 -8.43 -0.83
C ASP A 102 -0.50 -7.04 -1.05
N LEU A 103 -0.15 -6.30 0.03
CA LEU A 103 0.56 -5.02 -0.08
C LEU A 103 1.94 -5.19 -0.72
N ILE A 104 2.70 -6.24 -0.35
CA ILE A 104 3.97 -6.57 -0.99
C ILE A 104 3.74 -6.86 -2.47
N ASN A 105 2.74 -7.68 -2.80
CA ASN A 105 2.42 -7.97 -4.19
C ASN A 105 1.96 -6.74 -4.98
N LEU A 106 1.25 -5.79 -4.35
CA LEU A 106 0.84 -4.56 -5.02
C LEU A 106 2.04 -3.76 -5.55
N THR A 107 3.17 -3.72 -4.82
CA THR A 107 4.38 -3.02 -5.29
C THR A 107 4.91 -3.56 -6.61
N PHE A 108 4.66 -4.83 -6.93
CA PHE A 108 5.03 -5.49 -8.19
C PHE A 108 3.95 -5.39 -9.28
N ASN A 109 2.76 -4.91 -8.94
CA ASN A 109 1.58 -4.90 -9.82
C ASN A 109 1.00 -3.49 -10.04
N LEU A 110 1.79 -2.46 -9.82
CA LEU A 110 1.34 -1.08 -10.03
C LEU A 110 0.92 -0.81 -11.49
N ASP A 111 1.49 -1.53 -12.44
CA ASP A 111 1.16 -1.47 -13.87
C ASP A 111 -0.22 -2.06 -14.20
N CYS A 112 -0.82 -2.81 -13.27
CA CYS A 112 -2.21 -3.26 -13.40
C CYS A 112 -3.23 -2.13 -13.28
N TYR A 113 -2.81 -0.94 -12.88
CA TYR A 113 -3.66 0.22 -12.66
C TYR A 113 -3.23 1.40 -13.51
N ASP A 114 -4.19 2.17 -14.00
CA ASP A 114 -3.97 3.48 -14.61
C ASP A 114 -4.42 4.57 -13.65
N ILE A 115 -3.64 5.66 -13.58
CA ILE A 115 -4.05 6.91 -12.96
C ILE A 115 -4.16 7.96 -14.02
N MET A 116 -5.23 8.73 -13.97
CA MET A 116 -5.47 9.88 -14.82
C MET A 116 -5.43 11.17 -13.97
N PRO A 117 -4.24 11.78 -13.80
CA PRO A 117 -4.11 12.99 -13.01
C PRO A 117 -4.95 14.13 -13.58
N GLY A 118 -5.56 14.91 -12.69
CA GLY A 118 -6.40 16.05 -13.10
C GLY A 118 -7.83 15.69 -13.49
N ILE A 119 -8.21 14.42 -13.42
CA ILE A 119 -9.60 13.96 -13.53
C ILE A 119 -10.12 13.75 -12.10
N ASN A 120 -10.88 14.69 -11.57
CA ASN A 120 -11.22 14.72 -10.15
C ASN A 120 -12.69 14.36 -9.87
N ASP A 121 -13.53 14.39 -10.90
CA ASP A 121 -14.96 14.06 -10.80
C ASP A 121 -15.51 13.48 -12.10
N GLU A 122 -16.78 13.12 -12.06
CA GLU A 122 -17.48 12.54 -13.21
C GLU A 122 -17.53 13.52 -14.40
N SER A 123 -17.64 14.84 -14.15
CA SER A 123 -17.67 15.84 -15.23
C SER A 123 -16.35 15.92 -15.97
N ASP A 124 -15.23 15.90 -15.23
CA ASP A 124 -13.87 15.85 -15.81
C ASP A 124 -13.69 14.59 -16.64
N LEU A 125 -14.09 13.43 -16.09
CA LEU A 125 -14.00 12.14 -16.78
C LEU A 125 -14.83 12.12 -18.07
N GLY A 126 -16.08 12.59 -18.00
CA GLY A 126 -16.95 12.67 -19.15
C GLY A 126 -16.44 13.62 -20.21
N TYR A 127 -15.87 14.76 -19.82
CA TYR A 127 -15.22 15.70 -20.74
C TYR A 127 -14.00 15.08 -21.42
N TYR A 128 -13.12 14.44 -20.64
CA TYR A 128 -11.93 13.74 -21.19
C TYR A 128 -12.32 12.72 -22.24
N TYR A 129 -13.28 11.84 -21.95
CA TYR A 129 -13.71 10.80 -22.89
C TYR A 129 -14.41 11.36 -24.12
N ALA A 130 -15.12 12.48 -23.97
CA ALA A 130 -15.78 13.11 -25.10
C ALA A 130 -14.82 13.85 -26.05
N HIS A 131 -13.75 14.46 -25.50
CA HIS A 131 -12.92 15.41 -26.26
C HIS A 131 -11.45 15.02 -26.39
N GLU A 132 -10.87 14.30 -25.40
CA GLU A 132 -9.43 14.09 -25.31
C GLU A 132 -9.03 12.64 -25.54
N ALA A 133 -9.86 11.67 -25.20
CA ALA A 133 -9.57 10.25 -25.38
C ALA A 133 -9.52 9.79 -26.84
N GLY A 134 -9.86 10.66 -27.78
CA GLY A 134 -9.80 10.37 -29.22
C GLY A 134 -10.91 9.43 -29.74
N ILE A 135 -11.93 9.16 -28.92
CA ILE A 135 -13.08 8.32 -29.31
C ILE A 135 -13.98 9.03 -30.31
N TYR A 136 -14.18 10.33 -30.11
CA TYR A 136 -14.97 11.17 -30.99
C TYR A 136 -14.12 12.27 -31.60
N SER A 137 -14.39 12.61 -32.85
CA SER A 137 -13.79 13.81 -33.44
C SER A 137 -14.62 15.06 -33.09
N GLU A 138 -13.99 16.24 -33.09
CA GLU A 138 -14.72 17.51 -32.93
C GLU A 138 -15.86 17.65 -33.94
N LYS A 139 -15.68 17.07 -35.14
CA LYS A 139 -16.69 17.10 -36.21
C LYS A 139 -17.89 16.20 -35.87
N ASP A 140 -17.68 15.10 -35.15
CA ASP A 140 -18.76 14.19 -34.74
C ASP A 140 -19.61 14.82 -33.65
N LEU A 141 -18.97 15.50 -32.70
CA LEU A 141 -19.66 16.19 -31.61
C LEU A 141 -20.35 17.49 -32.11
N GLY A 142 -19.63 18.29 -32.90
CA GLY A 142 -20.16 19.54 -33.49
C GLY A 142 -20.94 20.38 -32.48
N PRO A 143 -22.11 20.92 -32.87
CA PRO A 143 -22.96 21.72 -32.00
C PRO A 143 -23.55 20.94 -30.81
N LEU A 144 -23.57 19.60 -30.87
CA LEU A 144 -24.12 18.75 -29.80
C LEU A 144 -23.23 18.76 -28.55
N ALA A 145 -21.94 19.12 -28.67
CA ALA A 145 -21.03 19.24 -27.53
C ALA A 145 -21.60 20.12 -26.41
N ASN A 146 -22.34 21.18 -26.76
CA ASN A 146 -22.96 22.09 -25.79
C ASN A 146 -24.17 21.47 -25.03
N TYR A 147 -24.64 20.32 -25.45
CA TYR A 147 -25.78 19.61 -24.86
C TYR A 147 -25.40 18.29 -24.19
N ILE A 148 -24.11 17.96 -24.12
CA ILE A 148 -23.62 16.75 -23.46
C ILE A 148 -23.67 16.98 -21.96
N ASP A 149 -24.30 16.06 -21.26
CA ASP A 149 -24.25 15.92 -19.81
C ASP A 149 -22.98 15.13 -19.44
N TYR A 150 -21.85 15.85 -19.29
CA TYR A 150 -20.55 15.24 -18.99
C TYR A 150 -20.53 14.50 -17.66
N GLU A 151 -21.22 15.01 -16.64
CA GLU A 151 -21.32 14.36 -15.35
C GLU A 151 -21.98 12.98 -15.47
N ARG A 152 -23.10 12.92 -16.16
CA ARG A 152 -23.80 11.65 -16.38
C ARG A 152 -22.96 10.68 -17.22
N TYR A 153 -22.33 11.20 -18.28
CA TYR A 153 -21.48 10.38 -19.15
C TYR A 153 -20.26 9.83 -18.40
N GLY A 154 -19.56 10.66 -17.64
CA GLY A 154 -18.43 10.22 -16.83
C GLY A 154 -18.81 9.26 -15.72
N ARG A 155 -20.00 9.43 -15.11
CA ARG A 155 -20.52 8.48 -14.13
C ARG A 155 -20.74 7.09 -14.74
N ASP A 156 -21.34 7.03 -15.94
CA ASP A 156 -21.56 5.77 -16.64
C ASP A 156 -20.20 5.10 -16.97
N ILE A 157 -19.18 5.87 -17.40
CA ILE A 157 -17.82 5.38 -17.64
C ILE A 157 -17.19 4.87 -16.35
N ALA A 158 -17.22 5.64 -15.26
CA ALA A 158 -16.64 5.23 -13.99
C ALA A 158 -17.25 3.93 -13.46
N MET A 159 -18.55 3.72 -13.68
CA MET A 159 -19.22 2.47 -13.32
C MET A 159 -18.77 1.31 -14.21
N ASP A 160 -18.64 1.52 -15.51
CA ASP A 160 -18.21 0.48 -16.46
C ASP A 160 -16.76 0.05 -16.23
N GLU A 161 -15.89 1.02 -15.91
CA GLU A 161 -14.47 0.78 -15.63
C GLU A 161 -14.20 0.37 -14.16
N GLN A 162 -15.21 0.41 -13.30
CA GLN A 162 -15.08 0.23 -11.85
C GLN A 162 -14.03 1.17 -11.22
N GLY A 163 -13.84 2.32 -11.84
CA GLY A 163 -12.85 3.30 -11.42
C GLY A 163 -13.29 4.12 -10.19
N ARG A 164 -12.33 4.79 -9.57
CA ARG A 164 -12.52 5.61 -8.37
C ARG A 164 -11.80 6.95 -8.51
N PHE A 165 -12.41 8.00 -7.99
CA PHE A 165 -11.77 9.32 -7.86
C PHE A 165 -11.04 9.38 -6.54
N THR A 166 -9.80 9.89 -6.57
CA THR A 166 -8.91 10.09 -5.44
C THR A 166 -8.33 11.50 -5.48
N ASP A 167 -7.62 11.90 -4.45
CA ASP A 167 -6.93 13.20 -4.43
C ASP A 167 -5.85 13.31 -5.53
N GLU A 168 -5.28 12.17 -5.97
CA GLU A 168 -4.27 12.10 -7.04
C GLU A 168 -4.88 12.04 -8.45
N GLY A 169 -6.18 11.81 -8.57
CA GLY A 169 -6.90 11.70 -9.84
C GLY A 169 -7.81 10.48 -9.94
N TYR A 170 -8.22 10.15 -11.14
CA TYR A 170 -9.07 8.98 -11.39
C TYR A 170 -8.22 7.72 -11.57
N VAL A 171 -8.53 6.69 -10.78
CA VAL A 171 -7.85 5.38 -10.77
C VAL A 171 -8.77 4.33 -11.36
N ARG A 172 -8.24 3.51 -12.26
CA ARG A 172 -8.94 2.36 -12.84
C ARG A 172 -8.01 1.16 -13.00
N VAL A 173 -8.59 -0.02 -13.13
CA VAL A 173 -7.85 -1.23 -13.50
C VAL A 173 -7.51 -1.16 -15.00
N ALA A 174 -6.21 -1.20 -15.33
CA ALA A 174 -5.71 -1.20 -16.70
C ALA A 174 -5.53 -2.61 -17.25
N SER A 175 -5.27 -3.60 -16.37
CA SER A 175 -5.05 -4.99 -16.73
C SER A 175 -5.62 -5.89 -15.64
N GLU A 176 -6.37 -6.91 -16.05
CA GLU A 176 -6.90 -7.93 -15.11
C GLU A 176 -5.82 -8.91 -14.63
N ARG A 177 -4.60 -8.80 -15.15
CA ARG A 177 -3.53 -9.74 -14.83
C ARG A 177 -2.71 -9.26 -13.63
N TRP A 178 -3.16 -9.64 -12.44
CA TRP A 178 -2.38 -9.60 -11.21
C TRP A 178 -1.42 -10.79 -11.16
N ASP A 179 -0.13 -10.54 -10.93
CA ASP A 179 0.90 -11.55 -10.81
C ASP A 179 1.39 -11.65 -9.36
N ARG A 180 1.11 -12.74 -8.68
CA ARG A 180 1.55 -12.97 -7.31
C ARG A 180 3.00 -13.43 -7.30
N GLN A 181 3.92 -12.51 -7.02
CA GLN A 181 5.36 -12.77 -6.95
C GLN A 181 5.80 -13.20 -5.55
N PHE A 182 5.17 -12.66 -4.53
CA PHE A 182 5.40 -13.02 -3.12
C PHE A 182 4.30 -13.97 -2.63
N ASN A 183 4.70 -15.15 -2.15
CA ASN A 183 3.76 -16.20 -1.74
C ASN A 183 3.48 -16.21 -0.23
N GLY A 184 4.04 -15.26 0.52
CA GLY A 184 3.85 -15.12 1.95
C GLY A 184 4.86 -15.88 2.81
N GLU A 185 5.78 -16.62 2.19
CA GLU A 185 6.80 -17.36 2.92
C GLU A 185 7.99 -16.45 3.26
N LEU A 186 8.59 -16.65 4.43
CA LEU A 186 9.78 -15.90 4.84
C LEU A 186 10.96 -16.14 3.92
N ASP A 187 11.03 -17.34 3.30
CA ASP A 187 12.08 -17.68 2.35
C ASP A 187 11.99 -16.90 1.03
N ASP A 188 10.84 -16.31 0.72
CA ASP A 188 10.68 -15.41 -0.43
C ASP A 188 11.25 -14.01 -0.17
N ILE A 189 11.55 -13.67 1.11
CA ILE A 189 12.17 -12.40 1.49
C ILE A 189 13.68 -12.53 1.34
N PRO A 190 14.36 -11.65 0.57
CA PRO A 190 15.81 -11.65 0.49
C PRO A 190 16.46 -11.50 1.87
N ASP A 191 17.57 -12.22 2.09
CA ASP A 191 18.23 -12.30 3.41
C ASP A 191 18.56 -10.91 3.99
N GLU A 192 18.89 -9.95 3.15
CA GLU A 192 19.22 -8.56 3.53
C GLU A 192 18.05 -7.79 4.17
N TYR A 193 16.82 -8.24 3.94
CA TYR A 193 15.60 -7.63 4.51
C TYR A 193 15.04 -8.40 5.71
N ARG A 194 15.61 -9.57 6.02
CA ARG A 194 15.26 -10.34 7.21
C ARG A 194 15.96 -9.74 8.43
N ILE A 195 15.19 -9.29 9.40
CA ILE A 195 15.69 -8.54 10.58
C ILE A 195 15.43 -9.24 11.90
N THR A 196 14.66 -10.34 11.90
CA THR A 196 14.38 -11.09 13.13
C THR A 196 15.43 -12.17 13.42
N GLY A 197 16.34 -12.42 12.49
CA GLY A 197 17.29 -13.51 12.54
C GLY A 197 16.66 -14.82 12.02
N SER A 198 17.49 -15.70 11.45
CA SER A 198 17.05 -17.06 11.18
C SER A 198 16.76 -17.73 12.51
N GLY A 199 15.49 -17.85 12.87
CA GLY A 199 15.08 -18.63 14.03
C GLY A 199 15.52 -20.09 13.83
N GLU A 200 16.55 -20.50 14.55
CA GLU A 200 16.84 -21.91 14.83
C GLU A 200 15.95 -22.38 15.98
#